data_191ca596f8a10c8332a0260346f8ec30
#
_entry.id   191ca596f8a10c8332a0260346f8ec30
#
_cell.length_a   1.000
_cell.length_b   1.000
_cell.length_c   1.000
_cell.angle_alpha   90.00
_cell.angle_beta   90.00
_cell.angle_gamma   90.00
#
_symmetry.space_group_name_H-M   'P 1'
#
loop_
_entity.id
_entity.type
_entity.pdbx_description
1 polymer ?
#
loop_
_entity_poly.entity_id
_entity_poly.type
_entity_poly.pdbx_seq_one_letter_code
_entity_poly.pdbx_strand_id
1 'polypeptide(L)'
;MTSIKEKREAYKTDEGFEFPEYFEKYQNAVATLWRPQEVSMSSDVRDWGNATPEEKTLIGGLLKGFTQFECIVGDYWSDDVAQMFPKPEILSMVRAYSLQECIHQEAYNHLSDTLGINEFQAFLGDPVAQKKLKQFYNYSNSGKVTLGVFSGAGEGVSLFSSFAILLSFSLSGRFKGLAQIISWSQIDEQTHSDSGCSLFRQLVREEGITFEEKVEIFNGFNAVLDNELHFLQNAFQGRDKTINGLNIEIMEHYMRSRCLLYTSPSPRDCKTS
;
A
#
# COMPACT_ATOMS: atom_id res chain seq x y z
N MET A 1 -12.53 15.73 24.63
CA MET A 1 -12.18 14.49 23.90
C MET A 1 -11.18 13.71 24.74
N THR A 2 -11.39 12.42 24.88
CA THR A 2 -10.38 11.53 25.45
C THR A 2 -9.30 11.24 24.38
N SER A 3 -8.11 10.77 24.80
CA SER A 3 -7.05 10.42 23.85
C SER A 3 -7.53 9.42 22.80
N ILE A 4 -7.01 9.53 21.59
CA ILE A 4 -7.31 8.61 20.49
C ILE A 4 -6.90 7.15 20.82
N LYS A 5 -5.94 6.98 21.74
CA LYS A 5 -5.47 5.67 22.24
C LYS A 5 -6.30 5.12 23.41
N GLU A 6 -7.18 5.92 24.00
CA GLU A 6 -8.02 5.45 25.11
C GLU A 6 -9.18 4.63 24.59
N LYS A 7 -9.37 3.45 25.20
CA LYS A 7 -10.52 2.60 24.94
C LYS A 7 -11.80 3.27 25.46
N ARG A 8 -12.85 3.23 24.65
CA ARG A 8 -14.21 3.55 25.09
C ARG A 8 -15.03 2.27 25.15
N GLU A 9 -15.68 2.02 26.31
CA GLU A 9 -16.51 0.82 26.49
C GLU A 9 -17.83 0.92 25.71
N ALA A 10 -18.46 2.10 25.68
CA ALA A 10 -19.66 2.32 24.89
C ALA A 10 -19.32 2.42 23.40
N TYR A 11 -20.21 1.93 22.54
CA TYR A 11 -20.04 2.03 21.08
C TYR A 11 -19.87 3.49 20.61
N LYS A 12 -20.64 4.40 21.18
CA LYS A 12 -20.51 5.86 20.97
C LYS A 12 -20.93 6.59 22.24
N THR A 13 -20.61 7.90 22.34
CA THR A 13 -21.14 8.76 23.41
C THR A 13 -22.58 9.21 23.07
N ASP A 14 -23.26 9.86 24.00
CA ASP A 14 -24.59 10.44 23.75
C ASP A 14 -24.54 11.53 22.68
N GLU A 15 -23.39 12.18 22.51
CA GLU A 15 -23.12 13.20 21.47
C GLU A 15 -22.66 12.62 20.15
N GLY A 16 -22.37 11.30 20.06
CA GLY A 16 -21.89 10.61 18.87
C GLY A 16 -20.51 10.01 19.01
N PHE A 17 -19.82 9.79 17.91
CA PHE A 17 -18.43 9.35 17.89
C PHE A 17 -17.49 10.51 18.24
N GLU A 18 -16.41 10.22 18.97
CA GLU A 18 -15.38 11.24 19.29
C GLU A 18 -14.53 11.60 18.07
N PHE A 19 -14.36 10.66 17.14
CA PHE A 19 -13.62 10.79 15.90
C PHE A 19 -14.48 10.30 14.71
N PRO A 20 -15.56 11.02 14.38
CA PRO A 20 -16.55 10.58 13.39
C PRO A 20 -15.97 10.37 12.00
N GLU A 21 -14.90 11.09 11.64
CA GLU A 21 -14.21 10.97 10.35
C GLU A 21 -13.69 9.55 10.07
N TYR A 22 -13.30 8.78 11.09
CA TYR A 22 -12.87 7.38 10.90
C TYR A 22 -14.05 6.44 10.71
N PHE A 23 -15.20 6.76 11.31
CA PHE A 23 -16.42 6.00 11.02
C PHE A 23 -16.93 6.25 9.59
N GLU A 24 -16.85 7.47 9.09
CA GLU A 24 -17.15 7.80 7.69
C GLU A 24 -16.24 7.05 6.72
N LYS A 25 -14.95 6.95 7.04
CA LYS A 25 -14.00 6.14 6.26
C LYS A 25 -14.37 4.66 6.23
N TYR A 26 -14.79 4.10 7.37
CA TYR A 26 -15.35 2.75 7.42
C TYR A 26 -16.56 2.60 6.49
N GLN A 27 -17.51 3.51 6.56
CA GLN A 27 -18.72 3.45 5.72
C GLN A 27 -18.36 3.51 4.22
N ASN A 28 -17.42 4.36 3.85
CA ASN A 28 -16.93 4.46 2.47
C ASN A 28 -16.24 3.18 2.02
N ALA A 29 -15.35 2.60 2.83
CA ALA A 29 -14.67 1.35 2.53
C ALA A 29 -15.67 0.20 2.28
N VAL A 30 -16.70 0.08 3.13
CA VAL A 30 -17.74 -0.96 2.95
C VAL A 30 -18.60 -0.70 1.72
N ALA A 31 -18.89 0.57 1.41
CA ALA A 31 -19.72 0.93 0.25
C ALA A 31 -19.02 0.70 -1.10
N THR A 32 -17.69 0.66 -1.10
CA THR A 32 -16.86 0.49 -2.30
C THR A 32 -16.22 -0.89 -2.41
N LEU A 33 -16.61 -1.85 -1.58
CA LEU A 33 -16.11 -3.23 -1.68
C LEU A 33 -16.40 -3.80 -3.08
N TRP A 34 -15.40 -4.46 -3.62
CA TRP A 34 -15.42 -5.08 -4.94
C TRP A 34 -14.93 -6.53 -4.87
N ARG A 35 -15.09 -7.28 -5.94
CA ARG A 35 -14.64 -8.68 -6.02
C ARG A 35 -13.90 -8.91 -7.34
N PRO A 36 -12.80 -9.67 -7.35
CA PRO A 36 -12.02 -9.92 -8.56
C PRO A 36 -12.83 -10.59 -9.66
N GLN A 37 -13.86 -11.40 -9.30
CA GLN A 37 -14.73 -12.09 -10.24
C GLN A 37 -15.66 -11.15 -11.04
N GLU A 38 -15.77 -9.88 -10.66
CA GLU A 38 -16.52 -8.87 -11.40
C GLU A 38 -15.76 -8.40 -12.66
N VAL A 39 -14.47 -8.73 -12.77
CA VAL A 39 -13.60 -8.31 -13.86
C VAL A 39 -13.37 -9.43 -14.86
N SER A 40 -13.67 -9.17 -16.14
CA SER A 40 -13.38 -10.13 -17.20
C SER A 40 -11.92 -10.17 -17.56
N MET A 41 -11.31 -11.35 -17.49
CA MET A 41 -9.91 -11.61 -17.82
C MET A 41 -9.69 -12.15 -19.24
N SER A 42 -10.75 -12.22 -20.08
CA SER A 42 -10.67 -12.86 -21.41
C SER A 42 -9.68 -12.21 -22.37
N SER A 43 -9.52 -10.87 -22.29
CA SER A 43 -8.51 -10.16 -23.07
C SER A 43 -7.10 -10.39 -22.53
N ASP A 44 -6.97 -10.50 -21.21
CA ASP A 44 -5.68 -10.59 -20.52
C ASP A 44 -4.99 -11.93 -20.79
N VAL A 45 -5.75 -13.03 -20.87
CA VAL A 45 -5.21 -14.34 -21.28
C VAL A 45 -4.60 -14.29 -22.68
N ARG A 46 -5.26 -13.62 -23.62
CA ARG A 46 -4.75 -13.45 -24.98
C ARG A 46 -3.52 -12.52 -25.01
N ASP A 47 -3.54 -11.44 -24.25
CA ASP A 47 -2.44 -10.48 -24.16
C ASP A 47 -1.22 -11.12 -23.51
N TRP A 48 -1.45 -11.99 -22.50
CA TRP A 48 -0.41 -12.79 -21.87
C TRP A 48 0.23 -13.79 -22.84
N GLY A 49 -0.57 -14.43 -23.70
CA GLY A 49 -0.06 -15.31 -24.77
C GLY A 49 0.90 -14.59 -25.70
N ASN A 50 0.66 -13.31 -26.00
CA ASN A 50 1.45 -12.47 -26.89
C ASN A 50 2.55 -11.64 -26.19
N ALA A 51 2.62 -11.67 -24.87
CA ALA A 51 3.59 -10.92 -24.07
C ALA A 51 5.02 -11.49 -24.26
N THR A 52 6.01 -10.58 -24.29
CA THR A 52 7.42 -11.00 -24.37
C THR A 52 7.87 -11.68 -23.07
N PRO A 53 8.95 -12.45 -23.09
CA PRO A 53 9.52 -13.05 -21.87
C PRO A 53 9.82 -12.00 -20.78
N GLU A 54 10.31 -10.83 -21.16
CA GLU A 54 10.63 -9.72 -20.25
C GLU A 54 9.35 -9.15 -19.61
N GLU A 55 8.29 -8.94 -20.39
CA GLU A 55 6.98 -8.50 -19.88
C GLU A 55 6.41 -9.52 -18.91
N LYS A 56 6.48 -10.82 -19.24
CA LYS A 56 6.01 -11.90 -18.36
C LYS A 56 6.78 -11.94 -17.05
N THR A 57 8.10 -11.77 -17.10
CA THR A 57 8.92 -11.71 -15.90
C THR A 57 8.58 -10.52 -15.03
N LEU A 58 8.42 -9.34 -15.65
CA LEU A 58 8.05 -8.11 -14.94
C LEU A 58 6.68 -8.24 -14.27
N ILE A 59 5.64 -8.54 -15.04
CA ILE A 59 4.27 -8.67 -14.53
C ILE A 59 4.19 -9.76 -13.45
N GLY A 60 4.78 -10.93 -13.71
CA GLY A 60 4.77 -12.04 -12.76
C GLY A 60 5.52 -11.75 -11.48
N GLY A 61 6.64 -11.04 -11.55
CA GLY A 61 7.40 -10.61 -10.38
C GLY A 61 6.61 -9.61 -9.52
N LEU A 62 5.95 -8.64 -10.14
CA LEU A 62 5.13 -7.65 -9.44
C LEU A 62 3.90 -8.28 -8.77
N LEU A 63 3.15 -9.15 -9.47
CA LEU A 63 1.98 -9.83 -8.91
C LEU A 63 2.34 -10.74 -7.74
N LYS A 64 3.43 -11.51 -7.84
CA LYS A 64 3.94 -12.30 -6.71
C LYS A 64 4.33 -11.41 -5.52
N GLY A 65 4.95 -10.27 -5.79
CA GLY A 65 5.29 -9.26 -4.77
C GLY A 65 4.06 -8.74 -4.05
N PHE A 66 3.03 -8.34 -4.78
CA PHE A 66 1.77 -7.86 -4.22
C PHE A 66 1.09 -8.93 -3.33
N THR A 67 0.86 -10.12 -3.86
CA THR A 67 0.20 -11.20 -3.11
C THR A 67 0.84 -11.44 -1.73
N GLN A 68 2.17 -11.32 -1.63
CA GLN A 68 2.87 -11.48 -0.35
C GLN A 68 2.87 -10.22 0.51
N PHE A 69 2.90 -9.06 -0.10
CA PHE A 69 2.91 -7.78 0.61
C PHE A 69 1.58 -7.51 1.31
N GLU A 70 0.45 -7.79 0.66
CA GLU A 70 -0.89 -7.60 1.22
C GLU A 70 -1.14 -8.44 2.48
N CYS A 71 -0.47 -9.59 2.62
CA CYS A 71 -0.53 -10.35 3.88
C CYS A 71 0.05 -9.52 5.04
N ILE A 72 1.16 -8.83 4.81
CA ILE A 72 1.82 -8.00 5.83
C ILE A 72 0.98 -6.76 6.14
N VAL A 73 0.38 -6.15 5.12
CA VAL A 73 -0.47 -4.96 5.27
C VAL A 73 -1.74 -5.31 6.04
N GLY A 74 -2.38 -6.44 5.69
CA GLY A 74 -3.57 -6.92 6.39
C GLY A 74 -3.33 -7.19 7.88
N ASP A 75 -2.21 -7.86 8.21
CA ASP A 75 -1.79 -8.11 9.59
C ASP A 75 -1.47 -6.80 10.32
N TYR A 76 -0.80 -5.85 9.68
CA TYR A 76 -0.53 -4.54 10.25
C TYR A 76 -1.81 -3.80 10.65
N TRP A 77 -2.82 -3.77 9.78
CA TRP A 77 -4.11 -3.15 10.10
C TRP A 77 -4.82 -3.87 11.24
N SER A 78 -4.95 -5.20 11.15
CA SER A 78 -5.73 -5.98 12.13
C SER A 78 -5.07 -6.09 13.50
N ASP A 79 -3.74 -6.13 13.56
CA ASP A 79 -3.00 -6.40 14.79
C ASP A 79 -2.39 -5.12 15.36
N ASP A 80 -1.50 -4.44 14.61
CA ASP A 80 -0.75 -3.30 15.14
C ASP A 80 -1.64 -2.06 15.31
N VAL A 81 -2.34 -1.64 14.25
CA VAL A 81 -3.17 -0.41 14.28
C VAL A 81 -4.40 -0.61 15.15
N ALA A 82 -5.03 -1.79 15.12
CA ALA A 82 -6.17 -2.10 15.96
C ALA A 82 -5.83 -2.07 17.46
N GLN A 83 -4.65 -2.54 17.86
CA GLN A 83 -4.19 -2.46 19.25
C GLN A 83 -3.85 -1.03 19.65
N MET A 84 -3.30 -0.24 18.74
CA MET A 84 -2.89 1.13 19.00
C MET A 84 -4.09 2.08 19.18
N PHE A 85 -5.20 1.82 18.47
CA PHE A 85 -6.38 2.70 18.43
C PHE A 85 -7.67 1.93 18.73
N PRO A 86 -7.98 1.69 20.01
CA PRO A 86 -9.07 0.78 20.42
C PRO A 86 -10.47 1.42 20.43
N LYS A 87 -10.65 2.62 19.87
CA LYS A 87 -11.98 3.25 19.76
C LYS A 87 -12.85 2.55 18.70
N PRO A 88 -14.15 2.32 18.97
CA PRO A 88 -15.02 1.56 18.07
C PRO A 88 -15.10 2.09 16.64
N GLU A 89 -15.12 3.41 16.43
CA GLU A 89 -15.13 4.04 15.12
C GLU A 89 -13.84 3.79 14.32
N ILE A 90 -12.68 3.77 15.02
CA ILE A 90 -11.38 3.49 14.40
C ILE A 90 -11.25 1.99 14.14
N LEU A 91 -11.63 1.14 15.09
CA LEU A 91 -11.62 -0.32 14.91
C LEU A 91 -12.52 -0.77 13.74
N SER A 92 -13.64 -0.10 13.52
CA SER A 92 -14.50 -0.39 12.36
C SER A 92 -13.76 -0.11 11.04
N MET A 93 -13.09 1.03 10.92
CA MET A 93 -12.29 1.40 9.76
C MET A 93 -11.13 0.42 9.54
N VAL A 94 -10.35 0.16 10.57
CA VAL A 94 -9.18 -0.73 10.52
C VAL A 94 -9.55 -2.15 10.07
N ARG A 95 -10.66 -2.69 10.56
CA ARG A 95 -11.16 -4.02 10.16
C ARG A 95 -11.66 -4.04 8.73
N ALA A 96 -12.27 -2.95 8.25
CA ALA A 96 -12.68 -2.83 6.86
C ALA A 96 -11.46 -2.80 5.93
N TYR A 97 -10.39 -2.09 6.31
CA TYR A 97 -9.14 -2.04 5.57
C TYR A 97 -8.46 -3.41 5.54
N SER A 98 -8.32 -4.09 6.68
CA SER A 98 -7.82 -5.46 6.70
C SER A 98 -8.64 -6.43 5.81
N LEU A 99 -9.97 -6.23 5.69
CA LEU A 99 -10.79 -6.98 4.75
C LEU A 99 -10.48 -6.63 3.28
N GLN A 100 -10.23 -5.33 2.97
CA GLN A 100 -9.82 -4.92 1.63
C GLN A 100 -8.49 -5.56 1.23
N GLU A 101 -7.52 -5.70 2.16
CA GLU A 101 -6.27 -6.42 1.90
C GLU A 101 -6.49 -7.91 1.60
N CYS A 102 -7.47 -8.55 2.25
CA CYS A 102 -7.84 -9.92 1.88
C CYS A 102 -8.42 -10.00 0.46
N ILE A 103 -9.17 -8.98 0.02
CA ILE A 103 -9.68 -8.89 -1.34
C ILE A 103 -8.54 -8.66 -2.34
N HIS A 104 -7.56 -7.82 -2.00
CA HIS A 104 -6.36 -7.59 -2.82
C HIS A 104 -5.55 -8.88 -2.98
N GLN A 105 -5.33 -9.64 -1.90
CA GLN A 105 -4.67 -10.96 -1.95
C GLN A 105 -5.41 -11.92 -2.90
N GLU A 106 -6.74 -12.04 -2.76
CA GLU A 106 -7.58 -12.85 -3.64
C GLU A 106 -7.46 -12.39 -5.09
N ALA A 107 -7.47 -11.08 -5.34
CA ALA A 107 -7.43 -10.49 -6.67
C ALA A 107 -6.09 -10.74 -7.37
N TYR A 108 -4.98 -10.55 -6.69
CA TYR A 108 -3.65 -10.81 -7.26
C TYR A 108 -3.37 -12.31 -7.45
N ASN A 109 -3.91 -13.15 -6.56
CA ASN A 109 -3.90 -14.59 -6.78
C ASN A 109 -4.77 -14.98 -7.99
N HIS A 110 -5.97 -14.42 -8.12
CA HIS A 110 -6.85 -14.65 -9.26
C HIS A 110 -6.19 -14.25 -10.60
N LEU A 111 -5.50 -13.10 -10.64
CA LEU A 111 -4.69 -12.69 -11.78
C LEU A 111 -3.58 -13.72 -12.07
N SER A 112 -2.86 -14.13 -11.05
CA SER A 112 -1.75 -15.09 -11.18
C SER A 112 -2.23 -16.44 -11.70
N ASP A 113 -3.31 -17.00 -11.15
CA ASP A 113 -3.90 -18.27 -11.57
C ASP A 113 -4.41 -18.19 -13.02
N THR A 114 -5.10 -17.09 -13.38
CA THR A 114 -5.63 -16.88 -14.72
C THR A 114 -4.56 -16.79 -15.79
N LEU A 115 -3.41 -16.18 -15.45
CA LEU A 115 -2.26 -16.02 -16.35
C LEU A 115 -1.29 -17.20 -16.29
N GLY A 116 -1.50 -18.18 -15.41
CA GLY A 116 -0.62 -19.31 -15.19
C GLY A 116 0.72 -18.94 -14.55
N ILE A 117 0.73 -17.90 -13.73
CA ILE A 117 1.90 -17.46 -12.97
C ILE A 117 2.04 -18.33 -11.73
N ASN A 118 3.17 -18.97 -11.58
CA ASN A 118 3.50 -19.93 -10.52
C ASN A 118 4.80 -19.53 -9.81
N GLU A 119 5.37 -20.44 -9.03
CA GLU A 119 6.69 -20.30 -8.39
C GLU A 119 6.74 -19.30 -7.24
N PHE A 120 5.66 -19.18 -6.47
CA PHE A 120 5.62 -18.34 -5.27
C PHE A 120 6.68 -18.74 -4.23
N GLN A 121 6.96 -20.05 -4.07
CA GLN A 121 7.99 -20.52 -3.13
C GLN A 121 9.40 -20.10 -3.58
N ALA A 122 9.68 -20.13 -4.88
CA ALA A 122 10.95 -19.64 -5.41
C ALA A 122 11.07 -18.11 -5.23
N PHE A 123 9.98 -17.37 -5.43
CA PHE A 123 9.92 -15.93 -5.17
C PHE A 123 10.22 -15.61 -3.69
N LEU A 124 9.63 -16.34 -2.75
CA LEU A 124 9.91 -16.17 -1.32
C LEU A 124 11.35 -16.50 -0.95
N GLY A 125 12.05 -17.34 -1.74
CA GLY A 125 13.48 -17.61 -1.60
C GLY A 125 14.39 -16.52 -2.15
N ASP A 126 13.86 -15.59 -2.96
CA ASP A 126 14.66 -14.51 -3.56
C ASP A 126 15.10 -13.48 -2.51
N PRO A 127 16.42 -13.19 -2.39
CA PRO A 127 16.91 -12.26 -1.37
C PRO A 127 16.37 -10.83 -1.51
N VAL A 128 16.07 -10.36 -2.73
CA VAL A 128 15.55 -9.02 -2.99
C VAL A 128 14.09 -8.94 -2.55
N ALA A 129 13.29 -9.96 -2.89
CA ALA A 129 11.91 -10.08 -2.43
C ALA A 129 11.85 -10.16 -0.90
N GLN A 130 12.68 -11.00 -0.28
CA GLN A 130 12.77 -11.10 1.18
C GLN A 130 13.14 -9.79 1.85
N LYS A 131 14.09 -9.03 1.27
CA LYS A 131 14.48 -7.73 1.81
C LYS A 131 13.33 -6.73 1.77
N LYS A 132 12.57 -6.69 0.66
CA LYS A 132 11.37 -5.86 0.53
C LYS A 132 10.32 -6.23 1.59
N LEU A 133 10.01 -7.50 1.74
CA LEU A 133 8.98 -7.97 2.68
C LEU A 133 9.39 -7.74 4.14
N LYS A 134 10.63 -8.07 4.51
CA LYS A 134 11.11 -7.97 5.89
C LYS A 134 11.29 -6.53 6.40
N GLN A 135 11.43 -5.55 5.52
CA GLN A 135 11.60 -4.16 5.95
C GLN A 135 10.42 -3.66 6.81
N PHE A 136 9.21 -4.15 6.56
CA PHE A 136 8.02 -3.75 7.28
C PHE A 136 7.90 -4.40 8.65
N TYR A 137 8.46 -5.60 8.85
CA TYR A 137 8.54 -6.23 10.18
C TYR A 137 9.45 -5.47 11.15
N ASN A 138 10.43 -4.70 10.66
CA ASN A 138 11.33 -3.93 11.50
C ASN A 138 10.67 -2.69 12.12
N TYR A 139 9.52 -2.25 11.60
CA TYR A 139 8.79 -1.10 12.10
C TYR A 139 7.59 -1.47 12.98
N SER A 140 7.25 -2.75 13.10
CA SER A 140 6.06 -3.24 13.80
C SER A 140 6.05 -3.02 15.33
N ASN A 141 7.08 -2.44 15.93
CA ASN A 141 7.19 -2.30 17.39
C ASN A 141 7.38 -0.87 17.91
N SER A 142 7.40 0.16 17.06
CA SER A 142 7.82 1.51 17.44
C SER A 142 6.71 2.59 17.49
N GLY A 143 5.44 2.19 17.43
CA GLY A 143 4.31 3.13 17.63
C GLY A 143 4.22 4.23 16.55
N LYS A 144 4.49 5.49 16.88
CA LYS A 144 4.39 6.63 15.95
C LYS A 144 5.29 6.51 14.73
N VAL A 145 6.52 6.02 14.90
CA VAL A 145 7.48 5.87 13.78
C VAL A 145 6.95 4.84 12.80
N THR A 146 6.52 3.69 13.28
CA THR A 146 5.92 2.63 12.45
C THR A 146 4.72 3.16 11.68
N LEU A 147 3.78 3.79 12.38
CA LEU A 147 2.57 4.32 11.76
C LEU A 147 2.91 5.33 10.65
N GLY A 148 3.86 6.23 10.89
CA GLY A 148 4.28 7.23 9.91
C GLY A 148 4.96 6.62 8.68
N VAL A 149 5.89 5.68 8.89
CA VAL A 149 6.64 5.03 7.80
C VAL A 149 5.73 4.08 7.01
N PHE A 150 4.97 3.24 7.69
CA PHE A 150 4.10 2.27 7.02
C PHE A 150 3.02 2.97 6.19
N SER A 151 2.27 3.89 6.80
CA SER A 151 1.18 4.59 6.12
C SER A 151 1.67 5.48 4.96
N GLY A 152 2.78 6.19 5.15
CA GLY A 152 3.29 7.11 4.13
C GLY A 152 4.16 6.44 3.08
N ALA A 153 5.14 5.61 3.47
CA ALA A 153 6.08 4.99 2.56
C ALA A 153 5.64 3.59 2.11
N GLY A 154 5.11 2.78 3.00
CA GLY A 154 4.60 1.44 2.67
C GLY A 154 3.44 1.53 1.70
N GLU A 155 2.32 2.01 2.15
CA GLU A 155 1.09 2.10 1.35
C GLU A 155 1.11 3.25 0.33
N GLY A 156 1.72 4.39 0.69
CA GLY A 156 1.70 5.59 -0.15
C GLY A 156 2.73 5.61 -1.28
N VAL A 157 3.84 4.87 -1.21
CA VAL A 157 4.95 4.92 -2.17
C VAL A 157 5.28 3.55 -2.75
N SER A 158 5.52 2.54 -1.90
CA SER A 158 6.06 1.24 -2.33
C SER A 158 5.14 0.52 -3.32
N LEU A 159 3.83 0.45 -3.06
CA LEU A 159 2.87 -0.19 -3.95
C LEU A 159 2.66 0.59 -5.26
N PHE A 160 2.65 1.92 -5.17
CA PHE A 160 2.32 2.77 -6.31
C PHE A 160 3.30 2.71 -7.47
N SER A 161 4.56 2.39 -7.22
CA SER A 161 5.55 2.17 -8.27
C SER A 161 5.16 0.98 -9.15
N SER A 162 4.80 -0.11 -8.52
CA SER A 162 4.36 -1.34 -9.17
C SER A 162 3.00 -1.17 -9.87
N PHE A 163 2.07 -0.43 -9.25
CA PHE A 163 0.80 -0.05 -9.90
C PHE A 163 1.03 0.74 -11.20
N ALA A 164 1.90 1.75 -11.19
CA ALA A 164 2.19 2.54 -12.37
C ALA A 164 2.73 1.67 -13.52
N ILE A 165 3.59 0.70 -13.22
CA ILE A 165 4.12 -0.24 -14.21
C ILE A 165 3.00 -1.10 -14.79
N LEU A 166 2.18 -1.72 -13.97
CA LEU A 166 1.09 -2.60 -14.43
C LEU A 166 0.03 -1.81 -15.22
N LEU A 167 -0.34 -0.62 -14.75
CA LEU A 167 -1.28 0.26 -15.45
C LEU A 167 -0.75 0.75 -16.80
N SER A 168 0.58 0.85 -16.99
CA SER A 168 1.16 1.32 -18.24
C SER A 168 0.77 0.46 -19.43
N PHE A 169 0.54 -0.83 -19.24
CA PHE A 169 0.12 -1.75 -20.29
C PHE A 169 -1.26 -1.40 -20.87
N SER A 170 -2.14 -0.82 -20.05
CA SER A 170 -3.47 -0.39 -20.50
C SER A 170 -3.44 0.78 -21.46
N LEU A 171 -2.38 1.60 -21.45
CA LEU A 171 -2.20 2.71 -22.37
C LEU A 171 -2.07 2.23 -23.82
N SER A 172 -1.57 1.01 -24.03
CA SER A 172 -1.54 0.34 -25.34
C SER A 172 -2.77 -0.54 -25.60
N GLY A 173 -3.79 -0.48 -24.75
CA GLY A 173 -5.02 -1.25 -24.88
C GLY A 173 -4.91 -2.71 -24.42
N ARG A 174 -3.81 -3.09 -23.76
CA ARG A 174 -3.50 -4.45 -23.29
C ARG A 174 -3.79 -4.59 -21.80
N PHE A 175 -4.02 -5.82 -21.34
CA PHE A 175 -4.19 -6.20 -19.94
C PHE A 175 -5.26 -5.35 -19.22
N LYS A 176 -6.43 -5.23 -19.84
CA LYS A 176 -7.53 -4.37 -19.34
C LYS A 176 -8.12 -4.86 -18.03
N GLY A 177 -8.25 -6.18 -17.84
CA GLY A 177 -8.74 -6.76 -16.60
C GLY A 177 -7.75 -6.56 -15.45
N LEU A 178 -6.46 -6.83 -15.69
CA LEU A 178 -5.39 -6.51 -14.75
C LEU A 178 -5.42 -5.02 -14.36
N ALA A 179 -5.48 -4.12 -15.34
CA ALA A 179 -5.53 -2.69 -15.09
C ALA A 179 -6.75 -2.27 -14.28
N GLN A 180 -7.92 -2.90 -14.48
CA GLN A 180 -9.11 -2.62 -13.70
C GLN A 180 -8.93 -3.01 -12.23
N ILE A 181 -8.43 -4.22 -11.95
CA ILE A 181 -8.12 -4.69 -10.59
C ILE A 181 -7.10 -3.75 -9.93
N ILE A 182 -6.01 -3.46 -10.60
CA ILE A 182 -4.97 -2.56 -10.07
C ILE A 182 -5.52 -1.15 -9.80
N SER A 183 -6.42 -0.65 -10.66
CA SER A 183 -7.03 0.67 -10.43
C SER A 183 -7.93 0.70 -9.19
N TRP A 184 -8.65 -0.37 -8.91
CA TRP A 184 -9.47 -0.47 -7.71
C TRP A 184 -8.61 -0.60 -6.45
N SER A 185 -7.61 -1.48 -6.45
CA SER A 185 -6.63 -1.57 -5.35
C SER A 185 -5.96 -0.22 -5.08
N GLN A 186 -5.52 0.50 -6.14
CA GLN A 186 -4.86 1.80 -5.98
C GLN A 186 -5.74 2.83 -5.26
N ILE A 187 -7.07 2.81 -5.46
CA ILE A 187 -8.01 3.72 -4.77
C ILE A 187 -8.07 3.36 -3.29
N ASP A 188 -8.14 2.06 -2.97
CA ASP A 188 -8.16 1.57 -1.61
C ASP A 188 -6.86 1.92 -0.89
N GLU A 189 -5.69 1.64 -1.48
CA GLU A 189 -4.37 1.95 -0.91
C GLU A 189 -4.16 3.45 -0.66
N GLN A 190 -4.65 4.31 -1.55
CA GLN A 190 -4.59 5.76 -1.30
C GLN A 190 -5.42 6.13 -0.07
N THR A 191 -6.59 5.51 0.11
CA THR A 191 -7.46 5.73 1.26
C THR A 191 -6.83 5.21 2.55
N HIS A 192 -6.17 4.04 2.50
CA HIS A 192 -5.43 3.45 3.62
C HIS A 192 -4.28 4.37 4.04
N SER A 193 -3.44 4.78 3.11
CA SER A 193 -2.33 5.71 3.34
C SER A 193 -2.79 7.03 3.96
N ASP A 194 -3.83 7.66 3.39
CA ASP A 194 -4.38 8.92 3.90
C ASP A 194 -4.95 8.77 5.32
N SER A 195 -5.53 7.63 5.62
CA SER A 195 -6.13 7.34 6.93
C SER A 195 -5.07 7.07 7.99
N GLY A 196 -4.07 6.27 7.67
CA GLY A 196 -2.93 6.03 8.56
C GLY A 196 -2.15 7.31 8.84
N CYS A 197 -1.91 8.14 7.80
CA CYS A 197 -1.31 9.46 7.98
C CYS A 197 -2.19 10.42 8.81
N SER A 198 -3.52 10.28 8.75
CA SER A 198 -4.44 11.03 9.62
C SER A 198 -4.32 10.60 11.08
N LEU A 199 -4.30 9.28 11.35
CA LEU A 199 -4.05 8.72 12.68
C LEU A 199 -2.70 9.18 13.23
N PHE A 200 -1.64 9.14 12.42
CA PHE A 200 -0.32 9.63 12.78
C PHE A 200 -0.35 11.10 13.18
N ARG A 201 -0.97 11.96 12.37
CA ARG A 201 -1.09 13.39 12.68
C ARG A 201 -1.89 13.64 13.96
N GLN A 202 -2.94 12.89 14.21
CA GLN A 202 -3.72 13.00 15.45
C GLN A 202 -2.88 12.58 16.66
N LEU A 203 -2.14 11.49 16.56
CA LEU A 203 -1.25 11.01 17.61
C LEU A 203 -0.13 12.04 17.91
N VAL A 204 0.45 12.65 16.88
CA VAL A 204 1.45 13.71 17.04
C VAL A 204 0.86 14.97 17.70
N ARG A 205 -0.40 15.32 17.43
CA ARG A 205 -1.08 16.44 18.12
C ARG A 205 -1.25 16.17 19.60
N GLU A 206 -1.53 14.94 19.99
CA GLU A 206 -1.77 14.55 21.39
C GLU A 206 -0.48 14.34 22.18
N GLU A 207 0.52 13.69 21.60
CA GLU A 207 1.73 13.24 22.28
C GLU A 207 3.00 14.03 21.92
N GLY A 208 2.94 14.85 20.85
CA GLY A 208 4.12 15.46 20.25
C GLY A 208 4.97 14.47 19.44
N ILE A 209 6.05 14.96 18.86
CA ILE A 209 7.05 14.16 18.13
C ILE A 209 8.45 14.68 18.41
N THR A 210 9.37 13.80 18.79
CA THR A 210 10.76 14.18 19.08
C THR A 210 11.57 14.36 17.78
N PHE A 211 12.75 14.95 17.92
CA PHE A 211 13.67 15.08 16.79
C PHE A 211 14.17 13.70 16.32
N GLU A 212 14.45 12.81 17.25
CA GLU A 212 14.89 11.43 17.00
C GLU A 212 13.82 10.66 16.21
N GLU A 213 12.55 10.71 16.62
CA GLU A 213 11.44 10.08 15.90
C GLU A 213 11.31 10.62 14.46
N LYS A 214 11.50 11.94 14.25
CA LYS A 214 11.51 12.52 12.90
C LYS A 214 12.65 11.98 12.04
N VAL A 215 13.85 11.84 12.61
CA VAL A 215 15.01 11.26 11.92
C VAL A 215 14.76 9.80 11.58
N GLU A 216 14.18 9.02 12.49
CA GLU A 216 13.82 7.62 12.23
C GLU A 216 12.80 7.48 11.11
N ILE A 217 11.75 8.32 11.09
CA ILE A 217 10.75 8.35 10.01
C ILE A 217 11.43 8.68 8.68
N PHE A 218 12.27 9.70 8.63
CA PHE A 218 13.01 10.07 7.42
C PHE A 218 13.89 8.94 6.90
N ASN A 219 14.62 8.27 7.79
CA ASN A 219 15.44 7.12 7.46
C ASN A 219 14.59 5.94 6.98
N GLY A 220 13.42 5.73 7.60
CA GLY A 220 12.46 4.73 7.19
C GLY A 220 11.95 4.93 5.76
N PHE A 221 11.57 6.16 5.40
CA PHE A 221 11.18 6.50 4.03
C PHE A 221 12.29 6.21 3.01
N ASN A 222 13.53 6.60 3.31
CA ASN A 222 14.67 6.32 2.43
C ASN A 222 14.92 4.82 2.30
N ALA A 223 14.84 4.06 3.38
CA ALA A 223 15.02 2.61 3.36
C ALA A 223 13.95 1.91 2.51
N VAL A 224 12.68 2.32 2.62
CA VAL A 224 11.60 1.81 1.78
C VAL A 224 11.84 2.13 0.32
N LEU A 225 12.21 3.38 0.01
CA LEU A 225 12.52 3.81 -1.36
C LEU A 225 13.68 3.01 -1.98
N ASP A 226 14.78 2.83 -1.25
CA ASP A 226 15.94 2.08 -1.73
C ASP A 226 15.61 0.60 -1.95
N ASN A 227 14.83 -0.01 -1.07
CA ASN A 227 14.42 -1.40 -1.22
C ASN A 227 13.46 -1.58 -2.41
N GLU A 228 12.55 -0.65 -2.62
CA GLU A 228 11.66 -0.66 -3.78
C GLU A 228 12.44 -0.51 -5.08
N LEU A 229 13.41 0.40 -5.14
CA LEU A 229 14.29 0.54 -6.30
C LEU A 229 15.05 -0.76 -6.62
N HIS A 230 15.59 -1.44 -5.61
CA HIS A 230 16.25 -2.73 -5.81
C HIS A 230 15.28 -3.81 -6.32
N PHE A 231 14.06 -3.85 -5.76
CA PHE A 231 13.04 -4.78 -6.21
C PHE A 231 12.66 -4.55 -7.67
N LEU A 232 12.44 -3.29 -8.07
CA LEU A 232 12.13 -2.95 -9.45
C LEU A 232 13.30 -3.24 -10.40
N GLN A 233 14.55 -2.97 -10.01
CA GLN A 233 15.73 -3.33 -10.82
C GLN A 233 15.79 -4.83 -11.10
N ASN A 234 15.46 -5.65 -10.11
CA ASN A 234 15.38 -7.11 -10.28
C ASN A 234 14.21 -7.49 -11.21
N ALA A 235 13.04 -6.89 -11.03
CA ALA A 235 11.86 -7.14 -11.86
C ALA A 235 12.08 -6.74 -13.33
N PHE A 236 12.77 -5.62 -13.60
CA PHE A 236 13.18 -5.18 -14.94
C PHE A 236 14.35 -5.97 -15.53
N GLN A 237 14.99 -6.85 -14.76
CA GLN A 237 16.19 -7.60 -15.17
C GLN A 237 17.38 -6.70 -15.53
N GLY A 238 17.52 -5.55 -14.89
CA GLY A 238 18.64 -4.61 -15.04
C GLY A 238 18.21 -3.17 -15.21
N ARG A 239 19.17 -2.25 -15.05
CA ARG A 239 18.91 -0.80 -15.11
C ARG A 239 18.66 -0.28 -16.53
N ASP A 240 19.23 -0.89 -17.52
CA ASP A 240 19.21 -0.41 -18.91
C ASP A 240 17.98 -0.90 -19.70
N LYS A 241 17.14 -1.71 -19.08
CA LYS A 241 15.95 -2.25 -19.73
C LYS A 241 14.81 -1.24 -19.74
N THR A 242 14.16 -1.13 -20.89
CA THR A 242 12.92 -0.38 -21.06
C THR A 242 11.81 -1.34 -21.46
N ILE A 243 10.75 -1.41 -20.66
CA ILE A 243 9.58 -2.25 -20.92
C ILE A 243 8.37 -1.33 -20.95
N ASN A 244 7.61 -1.41 -22.02
CA ASN A 244 6.40 -0.59 -22.23
C ASN A 244 6.61 0.92 -21.99
N GLY A 245 7.79 1.44 -22.40
CA GLY A 245 8.17 2.85 -22.26
C GLY A 245 8.66 3.26 -20.87
N LEU A 246 8.69 2.33 -19.89
CA LEU A 246 9.18 2.58 -18.53
C LEU A 246 10.55 1.94 -18.31
N ASN A 247 11.38 2.60 -17.52
CA ASN A 247 12.67 2.11 -17.06
C ASN A 247 12.89 2.52 -15.60
N ILE A 248 13.97 2.06 -14.99
CA ILE A 248 14.27 2.32 -13.57
C ILE A 248 14.43 3.81 -13.28
N GLU A 249 15.02 4.60 -14.15
CA GLU A 249 15.23 6.03 -13.94
C GLU A 249 13.88 6.77 -13.85
N ILE A 250 12.94 6.46 -14.75
CA ILE A 250 11.58 7.01 -14.72
C ILE A 250 10.87 6.59 -13.44
N MET A 251 11.00 5.33 -13.04
CA MET A 251 10.35 4.83 -11.84
C MET A 251 10.94 5.42 -10.55
N GLU A 252 12.26 5.61 -10.49
CA GLU A 252 12.92 6.31 -9.38
C GLU A 252 12.39 7.74 -9.25
N HIS A 253 12.32 8.47 -10.36
CA HIS A 253 11.78 9.83 -10.35
C HIS A 253 10.33 9.87 -9.88
N TYR A 254 9.50 8.95 -10.36
CA TYR A 254 8.10 8.83 -9.94
C TYR A 254 7.97 8.58 -8.42
N MET A 255 8.71 7.62 -7.87
CA MET A 255 8.67 7.30 -6.43
C MET A 255 9.15 8.47 -5.58
N ARG A 256 10.24 9.15 -5.97
CA ARG A 256 10.72 10.34 -5.26
C ARG A 256 9.68 11.46 -5.26
N SER A 257 8.97 11.64 -6.38
CA SER A 257 7.87 12.62 -6.45
C SER A 257 6.73 12.26 -5.52
N ARG A 258 6.39 10.98 -5.39
CA ARG A 258 5.37 10.53 -4.42
C ARG A 258 5.79 10.72 -2.97
N CYS A 259 7.06 10.49 -2.64
CA CYS A 259 7.57 10.78 -1.29
C CYS A 259 7.31 12.24 -0.88
N LEU A 260 7.39 13.20 -1.80
CA LEU A 260 7.14 14.61 -1.51
C LEU A 260 5.68 14.89 -1.09
N LEU A 261 4.71 14.07 -1.49
CA LEU A 261 3.32 14.22 -1.06
C LEU A 261 3.16 14.01 0.46
N TYR A 262 4.01 13.18 1.06
CA TYR A 262 3.94 12.82 2.48
C TYR A 262 4.97 13.56 3.34
N THR A 263 6.04 14.08 2.73
CA THR A 263 7.15 14.73 3.45
C THR A 263 7.16 16.24 3.34
N SER A 264 6.41 16.83 2.38
CA SER A 264 6.29 18.27 2.22
C SER A 264 5.20 18.85 3.13
N PRO A 265 5.39 20.04 3.74
CA PRO A 265 4.34 20.71 4.50
C PRO A 265 3.16 21.04 3.57
N SER A 266 1.95 20.71 4.04
CA SER A 266 0.72 21.09 3.32
C SER A 266 0.63 22.62 3.20
N PRO A 267 0.13 23.17 2.07
CA PRO A 267 -0.17 24.61 1.98
C PRO A 267 -1.13 25.12 3.05
N ARG A 268 -1.90 24.21 3.71
CA ARG A 268 -2.76 24.54 4.85
C ARG A 268 -1.99 24.70 6.15
N ASP A 269 -0.87 23.99 6.31
CA ASP A 269 -0.04 24.03 7.52
C ASP A 269 0.83 25.29 7.56
N CYS A 270 1.06 25.95 6.42
CA CYS A 270 1.78 27.22 6.31
C CYS A 270 0.95 28.47 6.71
N LYS A 271 -0.33 28.32 7.04
CA LYS A 271 -1.23 29.45 7.40
C LYS A 271 -1.43 29.66 8.89
N THR A 272 -0.74 28.94 9.75
CA THR A 272 -0.81 29.07 11.22
C THR A 272 0.58 29.33 11.81
N SER A 273 1.23 30.42 11.38
CA SER A 273 2.38 31.03 12.07
C SER A 273 2.18 32.53 12.12
#